data_f75f4202cec4bc5972459281a67f26c8
#
_entry.id   f75f4202cec4bc5972459281a67f26c8
#
_cell.length_a   1.000
_cell.length_b   1.000
_cell.length_c   1.000
_cell.angle_alpha   90.00
_cell.angle_beta   90.00
_cell.angle_gamma   90.00
#
_symmetry.space_group_name_H-M   'P 1'
#
loop_
_entity.id
_entity.type
_entity.pdbx_description
1 polymer ?
#
loop_
_entity_poly.entity_id
_entity_poly.type
_entity_poly.pdbx_seq_one_letter_code
_entity_poly.pdbx_strand_id
1 'polypeptide(L)'
;MRVAILESIVMPAGHEVEFDRILINELKRQGHEPVLFVPENFPFKVDYGVDIVYLEGGEVVTYAGASKWKKPFLSILRERRRRSWFISAAEKIKEYNIDALIIPTGTYRYIKALLDTPLKDSKAAVHVIFHGIGKGEMDRFIKQAHRANAYKNVYLDVISLRDDMLRPNLPRVRKILPPV
;
A
#
# COMPACT_ATOMS: atom_id res chain seq x y z
N MET A 1 -17.56 -7.00 -5.58
CA MET A 1 -16.73 -5.77 -5.70
C MET A 1 -15.43 -6.12 -6.41
N ARG A 2 -14.92 -5.18 -7.20
CA ARG A 2 -13.60 -5.32 -7.82
C ARG A 2 -12.55 -4.67 -6.92
N VAL A 3 -11.57 -5.44 -6.48
CA VAL A 3 -10.60 -5.03 -5.45
C VAL A 3 -9.19 -5.08 -6.03
N ALA A 4 -8.50 -3.95 -6.09
CA ALA A 4 -7.10 -3.92 -6.47
C ALA A 4 -6.19 -4.11 -5.24
N ILE A 5 -5.12 -4.87 -5.41
CA ILE A 5 -4.04 -5.02 -4.43
C ILE A 5 -2.80 -4.37 -5.06
N LEU A 6 -2.27 -3.32 -4.44
CA LEU A 6 -1.07 -2.64 -4.92
C LEU A 6 0.14 -3.16 -4.16
N GLU A 7 0.91 -4.03 -4.80
CA GLU A 7 2.16 -4.55 -4.22
C GLU A 7 3.37 -3.92 -4.90
N SER A 8 4.21 -3.30 -4.10
CA SER A 8 5.42 -2.63 -4.56
C SER A 8 6.71 -3.24 -3.97
N ILE A 9 6.59 -4.32 -3.21
CA ILE A 9 7.74 -5.04 -2.66
C ILE A 9 8.16 -6.11 -3.64
N VAL A 10 9.44 -6.12 -3.98
CA VAL A 10 10.04 -7.00 -4.99
C VAL A 10 11.06 -7.99 -4.39
N MET A 11 11.00 -8.21 -3.08
CA MET A 11 11.89 -9.16 -2.41
C MET A 11 11.41 -10.60 -2.64
N PRO A 12 12.25 -11.49 -3.19
CA PRO A 12 11.82 -12.86 -3.55
C PRO A 12 11.58 -13.79 -2.35
N ALA A 13 12.02 -13.39 -1.16
CA ALA A 13 11.88 -14.15 0.06
C ALA A 13 11.26 -13.26 1.14
N GLY A 14 9.97 -13.36 1.33
CA GLY A 14 9.26 -12.61 2.35
C GLY A 14 7.86 -13.16 2.56
N HIS A 15 7.28 -12.80 3.69
CA HIS A 15 5.89 -13.13 3.99
C HIS A 15 4.90 -12.33 3.11
N GLU A 16 5.37 -11.32 2.37
CA GLU A 16 4.54 -10.47 1.53
C GLU A 16 3.88 -11.28 0.41
N VAL A 17 4.64 -12.13 -0.27
CA VAL A 17 4.10 -12.99 -1.34
C VAL A 17 3.02 -13.92 -0.82
N GLU A 18 3.23 -14.49 0.35
CA GLU A 18 2.25 -15.39 0.97
C GLU A 18 1.05 -14.61 1.51
N PHE A 19 1.28 -13.42 2.07
CA PHE A 19 0.19 -12.54 2.51
C PHE A 19 -0.71 -12.14 1.34
N ASP A 20 -0.13 -11.76 0.21
CA ASP A 20 -0.89 -11.43 -1.00
C ASP A 20 -1.70 -12.61 -1.50
N ARG A 21 -1.12 -13.82 -1.48
CA ARG A 21 -1.82 -15.04 -1.89
C ARG A 21 -3.00 -15.34 -0.98
N ILE A 22 -2.82 -15.24 0.33
CA ILE A 22 -3.90 -15.44 1.32
C ILE A 22 -5.00 -14.39 1.10
N LEU A 23 -4.63 -13.12 0.93
CA LEU A 23 -5.56 -12.03 0.71
C LEU A 23 -6.37 -12.22 -0.59
N ILE A 24 -5.70 -12.58 -1.68
CA ILE A 24 -6.36 -12.86 -2.98
C ILE A 24 -7.35 -14.01 -2.85
N ASN A 25 -6.93 -15.12 -2.23
CA ASN A 25 -7.79 -16.28 -2.05
C ASN A 25 -9.00 -15.96 -1.19
N GLU A 26 -8.82 -15.18 -0.12
CA GLU A 26 -9.92 -14.79 0.75
C GLU A 26 -10.90 -13.85 0.04
N LEU A 27 -10.40 -12.88 -0.74
CA LEU A 27 -11.25 -12.01 -1.55
C LEU A 27 -12.09 -12.83 -2.55
N LYS A 28 -11.48 -13.81 -3.22
CA LYS A 28 -12.21 -14.72 -4.14
C LYS A 28 -13.26 -15.54 -3.39
N ARG A 29 -12.92 -16.08 -2.21
CA ARG A 29 -13.85 -16.85 -1.37
C ARG A 29 -15.07 -16.04 -0.96
N GLN A 30 -14.88 -14.72 -0.75
CA GLN A 30 -15.97 -13.78 -0.44
C GLN A 30 -16.74 -13.28 -1.68
N GLY A 31 -16.43 -13.78 -2.88
CA GLY A 31 -17.11 -13.39 -4.12
C GLY A 31 -16.66 -12.04 -4.67
N HIS A 32 -15.44 -11.59 -4.31
CA HIS A 32 -14.84 -10.40 -4.89
C HIS A 32 -13.95 -10.77 -6.09
N GLU A 33 -13.64 -9.76 -6.91
CA GLU A 33 -12.79 -9.87 -8.10
C GLU A 33 -11.46 -9.15 -7.81
N PRO A 34 -10.43 -9.86 -7.30
CA PRO A 34 -9.13 -9.25 -7.06
C PRO A 34 -8.34 -9.01 -8.35
N VAL A 35 -7.62 -7.89 -8.40
CA VAL A 35 -6.69 -7.49 -9.46
C VAL A 35 -5.38 -7.07 -8.81
N LEU A 36 -4.25 -7.44 -9.38
CA LEU A 36 -2.93 -7.11 -8.82
C LEU A 36 -2.32 -5.91 -9.57
N PHE A 37 -2.09 -4.81 -8.86
CA PHE A 37 -1.40 -3.62 -9.37
C PHE A 37 0.06 -3.66 -8.93
N VAL A 38 0.99 -3.66 -9.90
CA VAL A 38 2.43 -3.84 -9.64
C VAL A 38 3.29 -2.89 -10.47
N PRO A 39 4.51 -2.55 -10.00
CA PRO A 39 5.49 -1.84 -10.82
C PRO A 39 5.93 -2.65 -12.04
N GLU A 40 6.47 -1.95 -13.05
CA GLU A 40 6.88 -2.53 -14.34
C GLU A 40 7.87 -3.71 -14.21
N ASN A 41 8.74 -3.69 -13.22
CA ASN A 41 9.74 -4.73 -12.96
C ASN A 41 9.34 -5.71 -11.85
N PHE A 42 8.06 -5.90 -11.60
CA PHE A 42 7.61 -6.85 -10.59
C PHE A 42 8.11 -8.26 -10.94
N PRO A 43 8.97 -8.87 -10.09
CA PRO A 43 9.73 -10.04 -10.50
C PRO A 43 8.99 -11.36 -10.32
N PHE A 44 7.86 -11.33 -9.61
CA PHE A 44 7.16 -12.56 -9.27
C PHE A 44 6.26 -12.96 -10.44
N LYS A 45 6.78 -13.88 -11.27
CA LYS A 45 5.98 -14.61 -12.25
C LYS A 45 5.13 -15.69 -11.58
N VAL A 46 4.70 -15.43 -10.35
CA VAL A 46 3.79 -16.33 -9.64
C VAL A 46 2.42 -16.11 -10.23
N ASP A 47 1.82 -17.16 -10.73
CA ASP A 47 0.43 -17.12 -11.14
C ASP A 47 -0.46 -17.05 -9.89
N TYR A 48 -0.92 -15.84 -9.57
CA TYR A 48 -1.92 -15.62 -8.55
C TYR A 48 -3.35 -15.95 -9.03
N GLY A 49 -3.50 -16.31 -10.30
CA GLY A 49 -4.81 -16.54 -10.92
C GLY A 49 -5.69 -15.30 -10.94
N VAL A 50 -5.08 -14.11 -11.07
CA VAL A 50 -5.74 -12.80 -11.17
C VAL A 50 -5.10 -11.97 -12.26
N ASP A 51 -5.82 -10.97 -12.76
CA ASP A 51 -5.27 -10.01 -13.71
C ASP A 51 -4.15 -9.20 -13.05
N ILE A 52 -3.04 -9.04 -13.77
CA ILE A 52 -1.91 -8.21 -13.37
C ILE A 52 -1.92 -6.94 -14.21
N VAL A 53 -1.95 -5.81 -13.53
CA VAL A 53 -1.93 -4.48 -14.14
C VAL A 53 -0.64 -3.78 -13.74
N TYR A 54 0.16 -3.42 -14.74
CA TYR A 54 1.40 -2.70 -14.52
C TYR A 54 1.16 -1.21 -14.31
N LEU A 55 1.74 -0.68 -13.24
CA LEU A 55 1.67 0.75 -12.92
C LEU A 55 2.80 1.49 -13.64
N GLU A 56 2.46 2.60 -14.26
CA GLU A 56 3.44 3.53 -14.82
C GLU A 56 4.20 4.24 -13.70
N GLY A 57 5.45 4.55 -13.94
CA GLY A 57 6.29 5.27 -12.97
C GLY A 57 7.66 4.64 -12.77
N GLY A 58 7.94 3.58 -13.50
CA GLY A 58 9.23 2.91 -13.58
C GLY A 58 9.46 1.87 -12.49
N GLU A 59 10.65 1.33 -12.50
CA GLU A 59 11.06 0.18 -11.70
C GLU A 59 11.22 0.49 -10.21
N VAL A 60 11.05 -0.54 -9.39
CA VAL A 60 11.38 -0.49 -7.96
C VAL A 60 12.88 -0.24 -7.77
N VAL A 61 13.20 0.70 -6.91
CA VAL A 61 14.58 1.05 -6.56
C VAL A 61 14.97 0.37 -5.26
N THR A 62 16.02 -0.43 -5.27
CA THR A 62 16.58 -1.11 -4.10
C THR A 62 17.84 -0.40 -3.57
N TYR A 63 18.17 -0.64 -2.30
CA TYR A 63 19.43 -0.18 -1.71
C TYR A 63 20.54 -1.24 -1.80
N ALA A 64 20.29 -2.39 -2.39
CA ALA A 64 21.23 -3.47 -2.49
C ALA A 64 22.52 -3.00 -3.23
N GLY A 65 23.67 -3.22 -2.62
CA GLY A 65 24.96 -2.81 -3.16
C GLY A 65 25.26 -1.30 -3.19
N ALA A 66 24.34 -0.46 -2.66
CA ALA A 66 24.52 0.98 -2.68
C ALA A 66 25.50 1.48 -1.59
N SER A 67 26.46 2.30 -1.97
CA SER A 67 27.35 2.99 -1.04
C SER A 67 26.55 3.98 -0.15
N LYS A 68 27.12 4.31 1.03
CA LYS A 68 26.48 5.25 1.98
C LYS A 68 26.11 6.59 1.33
N TRP A 69 26.93 7.09 0.43
CA TRP A 69 26.72 8.36 -0.28
C TRP A 69 25.58 8.32 -1.29
N LYS A 70 25.28 7.17 -1.88
CA LYS A 70 24.17 7.01 -2.84
C LYS A 70 22.81 6.85 -2.17
N LYS A 71 22.76 6.42 -0.90
CA LYS A 71 21.51 6.15 -0.19
C LYS A 71 20.54 7.33 -0.13
N PRO A 72 20.95 8.59 0.16
CA PRO A 72 20.04 9.72 0.14
C PRO A 72 19.38 9.95 -1.22
N PHE A 73 20.17 9.85 -2.31
CA PHE A 73 19.66 9.99 -3.66
C PHE A 73 18.66 8.89 -4.01
N LEU A 74 18.99 7.63 -3.68
CA LEU A 74 18.08 6.50 -3.88
C LEU A 74 16.80 6.64 -3.05
N SER A 75 16.88 7.24 -1.87
CA SER A 75 15.70 7.53 -1.05
C SER A 75 14.75 8.52 -1.75
N ILE A 76 15.29 9.58 -2.33
CA ILE A 76 14.50 10.56 -3.11
C ILE A 76 13.87 9.88 -4.33
N LEU A 77 14.65 9.05 -5.03
CA LEU A 77 14.16 8.34 -6.20
C LEU A 77 13.03 7.37 -5.83
N ARG A 78 13.15 6.64 -4.71
CA ARG A 78 12.07 5.77 -4.19
C ARG A 78 10.79 6.54 -3.87
N GLU A 79 10.90 7.73 -3.28
CA GLU A 79 9.74 8.57 -3.02
C GLU A 79 9.07 9.04 -4.32
N ARG A 80 9.87 9.42 -5.33
CA ARG A 80 9.35 9.80 -6.65
C ARG A 80 8.62 8.62 -7.30
N ARG A 81 9.23 7.42 -7.31
CA ARG A 81 8.63 6.20 -7.87
C ARG A 81 7.29 5.88 -7.21
N ARG A 82 7.25 5.90 -5.88
CA ARG A 82 6.02 5.65 -5.13
C ARG A 82 4.89 6.61 -5.51
N ARG A 83 5.22 7.92 -5.64
CA ARG A 83 4.24 8.91 -6.09
C ARG A 83 3.75 8.63 -7.51
N SER A 84 4.66 8.29 -8.42
CA SER A 84 4.29 7.96 -9.80
C SER A 84 3.36 6.75 -9.85
N TRP A 85 3.65 5.68 -9.10
CA TRP A 85 2.76 4.52 -9.02
C TRP A 85 1.38 4.87 -8.45
N PHE A 86 1.30 5.76 -7.47
CA PHE A 86 0.02 6.17 -6.89
C PHE A 86 -0.78 7.08 -7.84
N ILE A 87 -0.11 7.88 -8.67
CA ILE A 87 -0.77 8.62 -9.75
C ILE A 87 -1.34 7.64 -10.77
N SER A 88 -0.52 6.70 -11.25
CA SER A 88 -0.96 5.65 -12.17
C SER A 88 -2.09 4.81 -11.57
N ALA A 89 -2.00 4.43 -10.30
CA ALA A 89 -3.06 3.70 -9.61
C ALA A 89 -4.40 4.47 -9.59
N ALA A 90 -4.36 5.79 -9.39
CA ALA A 90 -5.57 6.61 -9.42
C ALA A 90 -6.26 6.62 -10.80
N GLU A 91 -5.48 6.52 -11.87
CA GLU A 91 -5.98 6.39 -13.25
C GLU A 91 -6.53 4.98 -13.49
N LYS A 92 -5.78 3.95 -13.11
CA LYS A 92 -6.17 2.53 -13.26
C LYS A 92 -7.41 2.17 -12.44
N ILE A 93 -7.63 2.78 -11.27
CA ILE A 93 -8.86 2.63 -10.49
C ILE A 93 -10.09 3.01 -11.32
N LYS A 94 -10.01 4.08 -12.12
CA LYS A 94 -11.10 4.51 -12.99
C LYS A 94 -11.26 3.59 -14.20
N GLU A 95 -10.13 3.26 -14.85
CA GLU A 95 -10.09 2.41 -16.06
C GLU A 95 -10.67 1.01 -15.77
N TYR A 96 -10.30 0.43 -14.64
CA TYR A 96 -10.69 -0.93 -14.25
C TYR A 96 -11.93 -1.00 -13.36
N ASN A 97 -12.59 0.14 -13.08
CA ASN A 97 -13.75 0.24 -12.19
C ASN A 97 -13.50 -0.42 -10.82
N ILE A 98 -12.41 -0.04 -10.17
CA ILE A 98 -12.02 -0.59 -8.86
C ILE A 98 -12.84 0.06 -7.74
N ASP A 99 -13.46 -0.77 -6.90
CA ASP A 99 -14.25 -0.32 -5.74
C ASP A 99 -13.40 -0.08 -4.50
N ALA A 100 -12.32 -0.87 -4.33
CA ALA A 100 -11.38 -0.74 -3.23
C ALA A 100 -9.95 -1.01 -3.67
N LEU A 101 -9.00 -0.27 -3.09
CA LEU A 101 -7.56 -0.48 -3.25
C LEU A 101 -6.97 -0.87 -1.90
N ILE A 102 -6.24 -1.98 -1.86
CA ILE A 102 -5.50 -2.45 -0.69
C ILE A 102 -4.00 -2.30 -0.97
N ILE A 103 -3.30 -1.62 -0.08
CA ILE A 103 -1.83 -1.53 -0.05
C ILE A 103 -1.36 -2.39 1.12
N PRO A 104 -0.90 -3.64 0.89
CA PRO A 104 -0.74 -4.64 1.93
C PRO A 104 0.43 -4.37 2.87
N THR A 105 1.43 -3.59 2.43
CA THR A 105 2.63 -3.29 3.23
C THR A 105 2.87 -1.79 3.30
N GLY A 106 2.26 -1.16 4.30
CA GLY A 106 2.29 0.29 4.50
C GLY A 106 3.36 0.76 5.48
N THR A 107 3.87 1.95 5.24
CA THR A 107 4.62 2.76 6.19
C THR A 107 4.07 4.19 6.18
N TYR A 108 4.50 5.04 7.13
CA TYR A 108 4.11 6.46 7.11
C TYR A 108 4.43 7.17 5.78
N ARG A 109 5.43 6.67 5.04
CA ARG A 109 5.81 7.21 3.72
C ARG A 109 4.77 6.90 2.65
N TYR A 110 4.08 5.75 2.75
CA TYR A 110 2.97 5.41 1.87
C TYR A 110 1.79 6.34 2.11
N ILE A 111 1.44 6.60 3.38
CA ILE A 111 0.38 7.56 3.70
C ILE A 111 0.73 8.93 3.11
N LYS A 112 1.96 9.41 3.32
CA LYS A 112 2.41 10.68 2.79
C LYS A 112 2.27 10.75 1.26
N ALA A 113 2.77 9.75 0.55
CA ALA A 113 2.70 9.70 -0.91
C ALA A 113 1.24 9.63 -1.40
N LEU A 114 0.38 8.84 -0.76
CA LEU A 114 -1.03 8.76 -1.06
C LEU A 114 -1.70 10.14 -0.94
N LEU A 115 -1.48 10.83 0.18
CA LEU A 115 -2.08 12.14 0.45
C LEU A 115 -1.50 13.28 -0.40
N ASP A 116 -0.34 13.08 -1.00
CA ASP A 116 0.31 14.03 -1.90
C ASP A 116 0.00 13.76 -3.40
N THR A 117 -0.90 12.81 -3.70
CA THR A 117 -1.28 12.41 -5.07
C THR A 117 -2.80 12.41 -5.26
N PRO A 118 -3.32 12.36 -6.51
CA PRO A 118 -4.76 12.27 -6.77
C PRO A 118 -5.44 11.04 -6.18
N LEU A 119 -4.69 10.03 -5.75
CA LEU A 119 -5.22 8.81 -5.15
C LEU A 119 -6.08 9.10 -3.90
N LYS A 120 -5.75 10.14 -3.13
CA LYS A 120 -6.53 10.59 -1.96
C LYS A 120 -7.99 10.95 -2.30
N ASP A 121 -8.22 11.40 -3.54
CA ASP A 121 -9.53 11.85 -4.03
C ASP A 121 -10.24 10.76 -4.86
N SER A 122 -9.71 9.53 -4.82
CA SER A 122 -10.30 8.39 -5.51
C SER A 122 -11.70 8.09 -4.98
N LYS A 123 -12.58 7.59 -5.86
CA LYS A 123 -13.89 7.05 -5.45
C LYS A 123 -13.77 5.70 -4.74
N ALA A 124 -12.70 4.94 -5.01
CA ALA A 124 -12.41 3.69 -4.34
C ALA A 124 -12.06 3.90 -2.85
N ALA A 125 -12.42 2.96 -2.01
CA ALA A 125 -11.90 2.89 -0.65
C ALA A 125 -10.43 2.50 -0.68
N VAL A 126 -9.55 3.29 -0.05
CA VAL A 126 -8.11 3.03 -0.04
C VAL A 126 -7.67 2.58 1.34
N HIS A 127 -7.21 1.34 1.43
CA HIS A 127 -6.76 0.69 2.65
C HIS A 127 -5.24 0.56 2.64
N VAL A 128 -4.58 1.14 3.63
CA VAL A 128 -3.14 0.97 3.84
C VAL A 128 -2.95 0.09 5.06
N ILE A 129 -2.42 -1.11 4.87
CA ILE A 129 -2.23 -2.10 5.95
C ILE A 129 -0.83 -1.96 6.54
N PHE A 130 -0.76 -1.89 7.86
CA PHE A 130 0.48 -1.82 8.63
C PHE A 130 0.62 -3.09 9.46
N HIS A 131 1.68 -3.86 9.23
CA HIS A 131 2.00 -5.05 10.03
C HIS A 131 2.50 -4.68 11.43
N GLY A 132 2.85 -3.43 11.63
CA GLY A 132 3.27 -2.82 12.89
C GLY A 132 3.83 -1.42 12.64
N ILE A 133 3.98 -0.66 13.72
CA ILE A 133 4.58 0.69 13.68
C ILE A 133 5.79 0.68 14.60
N GLY A 134 6.97 0.92 14.04
CA GLY A 134 8.21 0.99 14.78
C GLY A 134 8.22 2.16 15.78
N LYS A 135 8.90 1.99 16.94
CA LYS A 135 8.99 3.04 17.97
C LYS A 135 9.47 4.39 17.42
N GLY A 136 10.45 4.38 16.50
CA GLY A 136 10.99 5.62 15.91
C GLY A 136 10.12 6.21 14.78
N GLU A 137 9.03 5.56 14.41
CA GLU A 137 8.14 5.99 13.32
C GLU A 137 6.77 6.47 13.81
N MET A 138 6.45 6.27 15.09
CA MET A 138 5.12 6.56 15.64
C MET A 138 4.71 8.02 15.44
N ASP A 139 5.57 8.98 15.75
CA ASP A 139 5.24 10.40 15.61
C ASP A 139 4.99 10.77 14.14
N ARG A 140 5.77 10.19 13.23
CA ARG A 140 5.59 10.38 11.78
C ARG A 140 4.30 9.74 11.29
N PHE A 141 3.97 8.57 11.80
CA PHE A 141 2.70 7.91 11.52
C PHE A 141 1.53 8.76 12.00
N ILE A 142 1.52 9.20 13.25
CA ILE A 142 0.47 10.04 13.84
C ILE A 142 0.28 11.32 13.03
N LYS A 143 1.37 12.00 12.64
CA LYS A 143 1.31 13.18 11.79
C LYS A 143 0.59 12.93 10.47
N GLN A 144 0.88 11.82 9.80
CA GLN A 144 0.20 11.48 8.54
C GLN A 144 -1.24 11.02 8.77
N ALA A 145 -1.50 10.30 9.86
CA ALA A 145 -2.86 9.88 10.23
C ALA A 145 -3.79 11.08 10.49
N HIS A 146 -3.29 12.14 11.13
CA HIS A 146 -4.05 13.40 11.24
C HIS A 146 -4.40 14.00 9.89
N ARG A 147 -3.47 14.00 8.93
CA ARG A 147 -3.75 14.45 7.57
C ARG A 147 -4.82 13.60 6.89
N ALA A 148 -4.78 12.30 7.10
CA ALA A 148 -5.74 11.35 6.52
C ALA A 148 -7.17 11.55 7.01
N ASN A 149 -7.38 12.21 8.17
CA ASN A 149 -8.72 12.50 8.69
C ASN A 149 -9.59 13.31 7.72
N ALA A 150 -8.97 14.12 6.84
CA ALA A 150 -9.69 14.90 5.85
C ALA A 150 -10.31 14.05 4.71
N TYR A 151 -9.92 12.79 4.57
CA TYR A 151 -10.29 11.93 3.44
C TYR A 151 -11.10 10.73 3.92
N LYS A 152 -12.40 10.72 3.60
CA LYS A 152 -13.35 9.69 4.07
C LYS A 152 -13.12 8.31 3.46
N ASN A 153 -12.48 8.25 2.31
CA ASN A 153 -12.17 7.03 1.57
C ASN A 153 -10.82 6.39 1.96
N VAL A 154 -10.02 7.04 2.83
CA VAL A 154 -8.71 6.53 3.25
C VAL A 154 -8.80 5.88 4.62
N TYR A 155 -8.29 4.65 4.73
CA TYR A 155 -8.26 3.85 5.94
C TYR A 155 -6.83 3.38 6.24
N LEU A 156 -6.42 3.49 7.49
CA LEU A 156 -5.11 3.07 7.99
C LEU A 156 -5.31 1.88 8.92
N ASP A 157 -5.14 0.70 8.37
CA ASP A 157 -5.45 -0.57 9.02
C ASP A 157 -4.20 -1.14 9.67
N VAL A 158 -4.15 -1.23 11.01
CA VAL A 158 -2.96 -1.64 11.75
C VAL A 158 -3.19 -2.98 12.45
N ILE A 159 -2.40 -3.98 12.08
CA ILE A 159 -2.51 -5.35 12.61
C ILE A 159 -1.99 -5.43 14.06
N SER A 160 -0.87 -4.79 14.34
CA SER A 160 -0.20 -4.89 15.66
C SER A 160 -0.38 -3.65 16.54
N LEU A 161 -1.47 -2.91 16.37
CA LEU A 161 -1.78 -1.75 17.19
C LEU A 161 -2.40 -2.18 18.52
N ARG A 162 -1.86 -1.69 19.62
CA ARG A 162 -2.48 -1.88 20.94
C ARG A 162 -3.71 -0.98 21.08
N ASP A 163 -4.71 -1.42 21.83
CA ASP A 163 -5.98 -0.70 21.96
C ASP A 163 -5.81 0.68 22.62
N ASP A 164 -4.85 0.81 23.55
CA ASP A 164 -4.50 2.09 24.17
C ASP A 164 -3.88 3.11 23.21
N MET A 165 -3.48 2.69 22.02
CA MET A 165 -2.96 3.56 20.97
C MET A 165 -4.04 4.06 20.01
N LEU A 166 -5.25 3.49 20.04
CA LEU A 166 -6.41 4.01 19.32
C LEU A 166 -6.82 5.35 19.92
N ARG A 167 -6.84 6.38 19.10
CA ARG A 167 -7.13 7.74 19.54
C ARG A 167 -8.43 8.25 18.90
N PRO A 168 -9.34 8.89 19.69
CA PRO A 168 -10.59 9.42 19.16
C PRO A 168 -10.40 10.44 18.03
N ASN A 169 -9.26 11.15 18.04
CA ASN A 169 -8.91 12.15 17.03
C ASN A 169 -8.28 11.56 15.75
N LEU A 170 -8.17 10.24 15.65
CA LEU A 170 -7.64 9.53 14.50
C LEU A 170 -8.68 8.54 13.92
N PRO A 171 -9.84 9.02 13.43
CA PRO A 171 -10.95 8.16 13.01
C PRO A 171 -10.64 7.28 11.80
N ARG A 172 -9.55 7.56 11.06
CA ARG A 172 -9.13 6.75 9.92
C ARG A 172 -8.22 5.59 10.32
N VAL A 173 -7.68 5.59 11.55
CA VAL A 173 -6.85 4.50 12.08
C VAL A 173 -7.75 3.44 12.68
N ARG A 174 -7.59 2.21 12.20
CA ARG A 174 -8.36 1.05 12.67
C ARG A 174 -7.42 -0.09 13.03
N LYS A 175 -7.75 -0.79 14.10
CA LYS A 175 -7.10 -2.06 14.41
C LYS A 175 -7.80 -3.18 13.65
N ILE A 176 -7.04 -4.01 12.96
CA ILE A 176 -7.56 -5.20 12.29
C ILE A 176 -6.86 -6.45 12.83
N LEU A 177 -7.52 -7.59 12.70
CA LEU A 177 -6.93 -8.88 13.03
C LEU A 177 -6.06 -9.34 11.85
N PRO A 178 -4.95 -10.07 12.13
CA PRO A 178 -4.20 -10.70 11.06
C PRO A 178 -5.08 -11.73 10.33
N PRO A 179 -4.86 -11.94 9.04
CA PRO A 179 -5.50 -13.03 8.33
C PRO A 179 -5.08 -14.38 8.97
N VAL A 180 -6.04 -15.27 9.15
CA VAL A 180 -5.85 -16.59 9.77
C VAL A 180 -5.58 -17.61 8.69
#